data_6b1e8b971103e442e560b9a75b9d732a
#
_entry.id   6b1e8b971103e442e560b9a75b9d732a
#
_cell.length_a   1.000
_cell.length_b   1.000
_cell.length_c   1.000
_cell.angle_alpha   90.00
_cell.angle_beta   90.00
_cell.angle_gamma   90.00
#
_symmetry.space_group_name_H-M   'P 1'
#
loop_
_entity.id
_entity.type
_entity.pdbx_description
1 polymer ?
#
loop_
_entity_poly.entity_id
_entity_poly.type
_entity_poly.pdbx_seq_one_letter_code
_entity_poly.pdbx_strand_id
1 'polypeptide(L)'
;MLSIKDVYEKFDEIGCCSFATLDGNGGVDSRIAHFFAYDDEGLYLRTMTGKPFFRQMIEGGRLSVCGERTDAPVVWDDENMPHFQPGYMMRVSGSVRLLTDEELSVKAAANPMFAVATYDINKYPETVVLVMDSAWGELYDYDFNMVHRDHKILRERFSWGGATFVPAGFTITDECIECGACMDACTHKAIVAGTPYRILGERCDECGNCHHACPVGA
;
A
#
# COMPACT_ATOMS: atom_id res chain seq x y z
N MET A 1 -3.66 -13.51 -0.15
CA MET A 1 -2.87 -12.45 -0.86
C MET A 1 -3.82 -11.76 -1.82
N LEU A 2 -3.93 -10.44 -1.74
CA LEU A 2 -4.81 -9.65 -2.59
C LEU A 2 -4.37 -9.75 -4.07
N SER A 3 -5.34 -9.96 -4.95
CA SER A 3 -5.14 -9.85 -6.40
C SER A 3 -5.08 -8.38 -6.83
N ILE A 4 -4.62 -8.11 -8.06
CA ILE A 4 -4.63 -6.73 -8.63
C ILE A 4 -6.04 -6.16 -8.61
N LYS A 5 -7.06 -7.00 -8.88
CA LYS A 5 -8.47 -6.63 -8.80
C LYS A 5 -8.83 -6.16 -7.39
N ASP A 6 -8.54 -6.96 -6.36
CA ASP A 6 -8.85 -6.60 -4.97
C ASP A 6 -8.18 -5.29 -4.57
N VAL A 7 -6.92 -5.09 -4.98
CA VAL A 7 -6.16 -3.87 -4.75
C VAL A 7 -6.83 -2.67 -5.43
N TYR A 8 -7.25 -2.82 -6.70
CA TYR A 8 -7.97 -1.79 -7.42
C TYR A 8 -9.28 -1.42 -6.71
N GLU A 9 -10.11 -2.41 -6.38
CA GLU A 9 -11.40 -2.20 -5.72
C GLU A 9 -11.25 -1.46 -4.39
N LYS A 10 -10.21 -1.79 -3.62
CA LYS A 10 -9.89 -1.09 -2.38
C LYS A 10 -9.47 0.37 -2.59
N PHE A 11 -8.66 0.66 -3.60
CA PHE A 11 -8.33 2.04 -3.96
C PHE A 11 -9.52 2.80 -4.51
N ASP A 12 -10.41 2.15 -5.26
CA ASP A 12 -11.65 2.74 -5.77
C ASP A 12 -12.61 3.10 -4.64
N GLU A 13 -12.73 2.24 -3.62
CA GLU A 13 -13.47 2.54 -2.37
C GLU A 13 -12.92 3.75 -1.62
N ILE A 14 -11.59 3.96 -1.61
CA ILE A 14 -10.96 5.16 -1.04
C ILE A 14 -11.27 6.37 -1.91
N GLY A 15 -11.32 6.19 -3.22
CA GLY A 15 -11.58 7.23 -4.22
C GLY A 15 -10.33 8.03 -4.54
N CYS A 16 -10.05 9.08 -3.79
CA CYS A 16 -8.91 9.98 -4.05
C CYS A 16 -7.72 9.63 -3.15
N CYS A 17 -6.61 9.23 -3.78
CA CYS A 17 -5.39 8.82 -3.09
C CYS A 17 -4.25 9.83 -3.30
N SER A 18 -3.29 9.82 -2.40
CA SER A 18 -2.03 10.56 -2.55
C SER A 18 -1.08 9.78 -3.45
N PHE A 19 -0.69 10.40 -4.56
CA PHE A 19 0.28 9.88 -5.53
C PHE A 19 1.59 10.65 -5.39
N ALA A 20 2.67 9.97 -5.04
CA ALA A 20 3.97 10.56 -4.77
C ALA A 20 5.02 10.08 -5.77
N THR A 21 5.83 11.04 -6.25
CA THR A 21 6.95 10.82 -7.17
C THR A 21 8.18 11.58 -6.69
N LEU A 22 9.37 11.16 -7.09
CA LEU A 22 10.58 11.97 -6.92
C LEU A 22 10.54 13.19 -7.84
N ASP A 23 10.95 14.34 -7.33
CA ASP A 23 10.96 15.62 -8.09
C ASP A 23 12.18 15.83 -8.98
N GLY A 24 13.14 14.89 -8.96
CA GLY A 24 14.40 14.97 -9.67
C GLY A 24 15.49 15.82 -8.97
N ASN A 25 15.16 16.50 -7.86
CA ASN A 25 16.09 17.33 -7.09
C ASN A 25 16.35 16.76 -5.68
N GLY A 26 15.95 15.53 -5.43
CA GLY A 26 16.07 14.86 -4.14
C GLY A 26 14.90 15.06 -3.20
N GLY A 27 13.84 15.73 -3.65
CA GLY A 27 12.58 15.90 -2.95
C GLY A 27 11.49 14.94 -3.46
N VAL A 28 10.32 15.05 -2.84
CA VAL A 28 9.11 14.29 -3.20
C VAL A 28 7.97 15.25 -3.45
N ASP A 29 7.33 15.10 -4.61
CA ASP A 29 6.08 15.76 -4.93
C ASP A 29 4.91 14.80 -4.72
N SER A 30 3.81 15.30 -4.15
CA SER A 30 2.57 14.53 -4.03
C SER A 30 1.38 15.30 -4.62
N ARG A 31 0.39 14.56 -5.07
CA ARG A 31 -0.87 15.09 -5.61
C ARG A 31 -1.99 14.08 -5.37
N ILE A 32 -3.22 14.57 -5.41
CA ILE A 32 -4.39 13.71 -5.34
C ILE A 32 -4.72 13.23 -6.75
N ALA A 33 -4.86 11.91 -6.89
CA ALA A 33 -5.26 11.25 -8.12
C ALA A 33 -5.99 9.92 -7.79
N HIS A 34 -6.31 9.14 -8.81
CA HIS A 34 -6.91 7.82 -8.67
C HIS A 34 -6.48 6.90 -9.82
N PHE A 35 -6.51 5.60 -9.59
CA PHE A 35 -6.46 4.61 -10.66
C PHE A 35 -7.84 4.53 -11.32
N PHE A 36 -7.88 4.37 -12.63
CA PHE A 36 -9.16 4.34 -13.36
C PHE A 36 -9.48 2.97 -13.96
N ALA A 37 -8.52 2.05 -13.99
CA ALA A 37 -8.67 0.71 -14.52
C ALA A 37 -7.62 -0.24 -13.95
N TYR A 38 -7.87 -1.53 -14.14
CA TYR A 38 -6.93 -2.61 -13.86
C TYR A 38 -7.11 -3.75 -14.88
N ASP A 39 -6.08 -4.58 -14.99
CA ASP A 39 -6.12 -5.92 -15.59
C ASP A 39 -5.02 -6.80 -14.96
N ASP A 40 -4.70 -7.94 -15.59
CA ASP A 40 -3.67 -8.87 -15.09
C ASP A 40 -2.24 -8.28 -15.14
N GLU A 41 -2.02 -7.20 -15.88
CA GLU A 41 -0.74 -6.52 -15.97
C GLU A 41 -0.54 -5.54 -14.79
N GLY A 42 -1.58 -4.82 -14.36
CA GLY A 42 -1.43 -3.86 -13.28
C GLY A 42 -2.57 -2.86 -13.11
N LEU A 43 -2.23 -1.73 -12.49
CA LEU A 43 -3.13 -0.61 -12.23
C LEU A 43 -2.85 0.54 -13.19
N TYR A 44 -3.92 1.15 -13.71
CA TYR A 44 -3.82 2.19 -14.75
C TYR A 44 -4.19 3.57 -14.24
N LEU A 45 -3.38 4.54 -14.61
CA LEU A 45 -3.63 5.95 -14.35
C LEU A 45 -3.45 6.76 -15.64
N ARG A 46 -4.05 7.95 -15.67
CA ARG A 46 -3.90 8.86 -16.79
C ARG A 46 -3.44 10.23 -16.32
N THR A 47 -2.69 10.90 -17.17
CA THR A 47 -2.21 12.26 -16.97
C THR A 47 -2.00 12.95 -18.31
N MET A 48 -1.39 14.12 -18.30
CA MET A 48 -1.06 14.87 -19.54
C MET A 48 0.46 15.08 -19.60
N THR A 49 1.02 15.02 -20.81
CA THR A 49 2.46 15.12 -21.07
C THR A 49 3.08 16.41 -20.55
N GLY A 50 2.33 17.52 -20.57
CA GLY A 50 2.78 18.83 -20.10
C GLY A 50 2.91 18.94 -18.56
N LYS A 51 2.43 17.96 -17.77
CA LYS A 51 2.46 18.03 -16.31
C LYS A 51 3.81 17.58 -15.75
N PRO A 52 4.34 18.21 -14.70
CA PRO A 52 5.51 17.73 -13.95
C PRO A 52 5.35 16.27 -13.52
N PHE A 53 4.17 15.87 -13.10
CA PHE A 53 3.84 14.50 -12.70
C PHE A 53 4.20 13.46 -13.78
N PHE A 54 3.88 13.75 -15.04
CA PHE A 54 4.23 12.85 -16.14
C PHE A 54 5.75 12.70 -16.26
N ARG A 55 6.49 13.81 -16.30
CA ARG A 55 7.95 13.78 -16.41
C ARG A 55 8.59 13.04 -15.26
N GLN A 56 8.16 13.29 -14.03
CA GLN A 56 8.65 12.63 -12.84
C GLN A 56 8.45 11.11 -12.88
N MET A 57 7.32 10.64 -13.39
CA MET A 57 7.06 9.21 -13.57
C MET A 57 7.92 8.59 -14.67
N ILE A 58 8.10 9.28 -15.79
CA ILE A 58 8.90 8.75 -16.91
C ILE A 58 10.39 8.75 -16.58
N GLU A 59 10.90 9.81 -15.98
CA GLU A 59 12.31 9.96 -15.61
C GLU A 59 12.68 9.07 -14.39
N GLY A 60 11.81 9.04 -13.40
CA GLY A 60 12.02 8.26 -12.18
C GLY A 60 11.58 6.80 -12.29
N GLY A 61 10.71 6.48 -13.23
CA GLY A 61 10.19 5.13 -13.46
C GLY A 61 9.39 4.55 -12.29
N ARG A 62 9.04 5.36 -11.30
CA ARG A 62 8.45 4.89 -10.04
C ARG A 62 7.34 5.79 -9.55
N LEU A 63 6.37 5.15 -8.87
CA LEU A 63 5.24 5.79 -8.25
C LEU A 63 4.95 5.13 -6.89
N SER A 64 4.62 5.94 -5.90
CA SER A 64 4.09 5.46 -4.62
C SER A 64 2.71 6.07 -4.39
N VAL A 65 1.75 5.25 -3.98
CA VAL A 65 0.37 5.65 -3.77
C VAL A 65 -0.08 5.19 -2.39
N CYS A 66 -0.75 6.06 -1.67
CA CYS A 66 -1.39 5.70 -0.42
C CYS A 66 -2.73 6.40 -0.26
N GLY A 67 -3.60 5.77 0.49
CA GLY A 67 -4.89 6.30 0.84
C GLY A 67 -5.46 5.60 2.07
N GLU A 68 -6.45 6.22 2.66
CA GLU A 68 -7.14 5.74 3.84
C GLU A 68 -8.65 5.83 3.63
N ARG A 69 -9.35 4.80 4.05
CA ARG A 69 -10.79 4.80 4.20
C ARG A 69 -11.17 4.64 5.66
N THR A 70 -11.93 5.58 6.16
CA THR A 70 -12.58 5.48 7.46
C THR A 70 -14.08 5.65 7.27
N ASP A 71 -14.88 4.86 7.97
CA ASP A 71 -16.34 4.93 7.83
C ASP A 71 -16.95 6.08 8.66
N ALA A 72 -16.20 6.62 9.62
CA ALA A 72 -16.63 7.76 10.44
C ALA A 72 -15.45 8.50 11.07
N PRO A 73 -15.67 9.74 11.52
CA PRO A 73 -14.66 10.49 12.27
C PRO A 73 -14.35 9.83 13.61
N VAL A 74 -13.17 10.14 14.15
CA VAL A 74 -12.77 9.73 15.50
C VAL A 74 -13.79 10.27 16.52
N VAL A 75 -14.26 9.40 17.38
CA VAL A 75 -15.13 9.74 18.50
C VAL A 75 -14.31 9.73 19.79
N TRP A 76 -14.46 10.74 20.61
CA TRP A 76 -13.78 10.84 21.90
C TRP A 76 -14.74 10.43 23.01
N ASP A 77 -14.30 9.59 23.92
CA ASP A 77 -15.10 9.20 25.09
C ASP A 77 -14.96 10.18 26.26
N ASP A 78 -15.67 9.90 27.35
CA ASP A 78 -15.68 10.74 28.55
C ASP A 78 -14.33 10.76 29.30
N GLU A 79 -13.44 9.79 29.02
CA GLU A 79 -12.07 9.71 29.55
C GLU A 79 -11.06 10.40 28.62
N ASN A 80 -11.56 11.07 27.58
CA ASN A 80 -10.76 11.76 26.54
C ASN A 80 -9.85 10.80 25.76
N MET A 81 -10.32 9.56 25.56
CA MET A 81 -9.66 8.57 24.72
C MET A 81 -10.29 8.55 23.32
N PRO A 82 -9.49 8.51 22.26
CA PRO A 82 -10.00 8.47 20.89
C PRO A 82 -10.45 7.05 20.51
N HIS A 83 -11.64 6.94 19.95
CA HIS A 83 -12.17 5.74 19.33
C HIS A 83 -12.17 5.90 17.83
N PHE A 84 -11.35 5.10 17.14
CA PHE A 84 -11.31 5.04 15.69
C PHE A 84 -12.40 4.09 15.20
N GLN A 85 -13.07 4.50 14.15
CA GLN A 85 -14.02 3.63 13.47
C GLN A 85 -13.29 2.61 12.61
N PRO A 86 -13.91 1.46 12.33
CA PRO A 86 -13.36 0.49 11.38
C PRO A 86 -12.97 1.15 10.07
N GLY A 87 -11.83 0.74 9.53
CA GLY A 87 -11.31 1.28 8.30
C GLY A 87 -10.02 0.59 7.91
N TYR A 88 -9.44 1.01 6.80
CA TYR A 88 -8.16 0.49 6.34
C TYR A 88 -7.32 1.56 5.66
N MET A 89 -6.03 1.37 5.71
CA MET A 89 -5.06 2.10 4.89
C MET A 89 -4.50 1.17 3.82
N MET A 90 -4.26 1.72 2.65
CA MET A 90 -3.54 1.03 1.60
C MET A 90 -2.36 1.84 1.13
N ARG A 91 -1.27 1.15 0.85
CA ARG A 91 -0.15 1.70 0.11
C ARG A 91 0.35 0.72 -0.94
N VAL A 92 0.79 1.25 -2.05
CA VAL A 92 1.44 0.51 -3.13
C VAL A 92 2.59 1.33 -3.69
N SER A 93 3.70 0.68 -3.98
CA SER A 93 4.85 1.31 -4.63
C SER A 93 5.36 0.41 -5.74
N GLY A 94 5.62 1.00 -6.90
CA GLY A 94 5.99 0.19 -8.04
C GLY A 94 6.62 0.96 -9.17
N SER A 95 6.98 0.23 -10.19
CA SER A 95 7.42 0.75 -11.47
C SER A 95 6.23 1.18 -12.30
N VAL A 96 6.38 2.24 -13.04
CA VAL A 96 5.38 2.73 -13.99
C VAL A 96 6.00 2.90 -15.36
N ARG A 97 5.22 2.56 -16.38
CA ARG A 97 5.59 2.79 -17.78
C ARG A 97 4.43 3.39 -18.56
N LEU A 98 4.78 4.07 -19.63
CA LEU A 98 3.80 4.57 -20.61
C LEU A 98 3.24 3.41 -21.44
N LEU A 99 1.95 3.40 -21.70
CA LEU A 99 1.35 2.55 -22.73
C LEU A 99 1.63 3.13 -24.12
N THR A 100 1.86 2.24 -25.07
CA THR A 100 1.84 2.61 -26.49
C THR A 100 0.38 2.76 -26.96
N ASP A 101 0.18 3.46 -28.09
CA ASP A 101 -1.16 3.62 -28.68
C ASP A 101 -1.78 2.28 -29.09
N GLU A 102 -0.94 1.33 -29.52
CA GLU A 102 -1.37 -0.02 -29.89
C GLU A 102 -1.85 -0.81 -28.64
N GLU A 103 -1.07 -0.80 -27.56
CA GLU A 103 -1.47 -1.43 -26.29
C GLU A 103 -2.78 -0.83 -25.77
N LEU A 104 -2.89 0.50 -25.77
CA LEU A 104 -4.11 1.18 -25.33
C LEU A 104 -5.32 0.79 -26.17
N SER A 105 -5.15 0.70 -27.50
CA SER A 105 -6.22 0.30 -28.41
C SER A 105 -6.71 -1.13 -28.13
N VAL A 106 -5.78 -2.06 -27.91
CA VAL A 106 -6.11 -3.45 -27.54
C VAL A 106 -6.85 -3.51 -26.21
N LYS A 107 -6.35 -2.80 -25.19
CA LYS A 107 -6.97 -2.77 -23.86
C LYS A 107 -8.36 -2.11 -23.90
N ALA A 108 -8.53 -1.03 -24.64
CA ALA A 108 -9.82 -0.35 -24.77
C ALA A 108 -10.87 -1.21 -25.49
N ALA A 109 -10.46 -2.06 -26.42
CA ALA A 109 -11.36 -3.01 -27.06
C ALA A 109 -11.79 -4.16 -26.14
N ALA A 110 -10.94 -4.56 -25.20
CA ALA A 110 -11.16 -5.70 -24.31
C ALA A 110 -11.81 -5.32 -22.96
N ASN A 111 -11.56 -4.10 -22.47
CA ASN A 111 -11.98 -3.68 -21.13
C ASN A 111 -12.69 -2.32 -21.17
N PRO A 112 -14.00 -2.27 -20.85
CA PRO A 112 -14.80 -1.04 -20.91
C PRO A 112 -14.32 0.04 -19.91
N MET A 113 -13.54 -0.27 -18.91
CA MET A 113 -12.96 0.73 -18.00
C MET A 113 -12.06 1.73 -18.72
N PHE A 114 -11.46 1.33 -19.86
CA PHE A 114 -10.62 2.22 -20.66
C PHE A 114 -11.40 3.26 -21.50
N ALA A 115 -12.73 3.19 -21.54
CA ALA A 115 -13.55 4.15 -22.27
C ALA A 115 -13.30 5.60 -21.83
N VAL A 116 -13.05 5.83 -20.53
CA VAL A 116 -12.74 7.15 -20.00
C VAL A 116 -11.41 7.69 -20.53
N ALA A 117 -10.40 6.84 -20.65
CA ALA A 117 -9.10 7.24 -21.22
C ALA A 117 -9.23 7.59 -22.72
N THR A 118 -9.95 6.77 -23.47
CA THR A 118 -10.23 7.04 -24.88
C THR A 118 -11.00 8.36 -25.07
N TYR A 119 -12.00 8.62 -24.20
CA TYR A 119 -12.72 9.89 -24.22
C TYR A 119 -11.80 11.08 -23.95
N ASP A 120 -10.95 10.98 -22.92
CA ASP A 120 -10.04 12.05 -22.55
C ASP A 120 -9.00 12.34 -23.63
N ILE A 121 -8.43 11.30 -24.26
CA ILE A 121 -7.46 11.46 -25.37
C ILE A 121 -8.10 12.17 -26.57
N ASN A 122 -9.32 11.80 -26.94
CA ASN A 122 -10.05 12.45 -28.04
C ASN A 122 -10.33 13.94 -27.78
N LYS A 123 -10.53 14.29 -26.49
CA LYS A 123 -10.83 15.67 -26.10
C LYS A 123 -9.57 16.48 -25.79
N TYR A 124 -8.56 15.83 -25.25
CA TYR A 124 -7.29 16.39 -24.80
C TYR A 124 -6.14 15.53 -25.31
N PRO A 125 -5.62 15.79 -26.52
CA PRO A 125 -4.64 14.93 -27.20
C PRO A 125 -3.32 14.69 -26.42
N GLU A 126 -3.01 15.57 -25.47
CA GLU A 126 -1.85 15.39 -24.58
C GLU A 126 -2.08 14.37 -23.46
N THR A 127 -3.28 13.79 -23.39
CA THR A 127 -3.57 12.75 -22.39
C THR A 127 -2.86 11.45 -22.74
N VAL A 128 -2.22 10.88 -21.75
CA VAL A 128 -1.50 9.60 -21.84
C VAL A 128 -1.94 8.66 -20.73
N VAL A 129 -1.78 7.38 -20.96
CA VAL A 129 -2.06 6.32 -19.99
C VAL A 129 -0.77 5.65 -19.59
N LEU A 130 -0.61 5.45 -18.27
CA LEU A 130 0.49 4.70 -17.69
C LEU A 130 -0.05 3.48 -16.96
N VAL A 131 0.77 2.44 -16.88
CA VAL A 131 0.50 1.25 -16.07
C VAL A 131 1.54 1.12 -14.96
N MET A 132 1.09 0.77 -13.78
CA MET A 132 1.94 0.27 -12.70
C MET A 132 2.02 -1.24 -12.86
N ASP A 133 3.02 -1.70 -13.60
CA ASP A 133 3.17 -3.09 -14.08
C ASP A 133 3.94 -4.00 -13.13
N SER A 134 4.70 -3.42 -12.21
CA SER A 134 5.44 -4.17 -11.19
C SER A 134 5.38 -3.41 -9.89
N ALA A 135 4.74 -3.99 -8.88
CA ALA A 135 4.53 -3.29 -7.61
C ALA A 135 4.42 -4.24 -6.42
N TRP A 136 4.66 -3.68 -5.25
CA TRP A 136 4.36 -4.28 -3.97
C TRP A 136 3.62 -3.29 -3.08
N GLY A 137 2.81 -3.81 -2.19
CA GLY A 137 2.06 -2.98 -1.27
C GLY A 137 1.50 -3.74 -0.09
N GLU A 138 0.75 -3.04 0.72
CA GLU A 138 0.05 -3.62 1.86
C GLU A 138 -1.30 -2.94 2.07
N LEU A 139 -2.23 -3.73 2.51
CA LEU A 139 -3.45 -3.29 3.16
C LEU A 139 -3.25 -3.43 4.66
N TYR A 140 -3.55 -2.37 5.37
CA TYR A 140 -3.51 -2.30 6.81
C TYR A 140 -4.94 -2.08 7.30
N ASP A 141 -5.57 -3.17 7.70
CA ASP A 141 -6.91 -3.15 8.25
C ASP A 141 -6.81 -2.98 9.76
N TYR A 142 -7.27 -1.84 10.27
CA TYR A 142 -7.35 -1.59 11.68
C TYR A 142 -8.82 -1.64 12.13
N ASP A 143 -9.28 -2.82 12.38
CA ASP A 143 -10.50 -3.05 13.14
C ASP A 143 -10.15 -3.00 14.63
N PHE A 144 -9.76 -1.82 15.14
CA PHE A 144 -9.48 -1.71 16.56
C PHE A 144 -10.38 -0.72 17.25
N ASN A 145 -10.99 -1.22 18.28
CA ASN A 145 -11.51 -0.41 19.34
C ASN A 145 -10.32 0.11 20.15
N MET A 146 -10.03 1.40 20.10
CA MET A 146 -8.80 2.00 20.64
C MET A 146 -8.58 1.84 22.14
N VAL A 147 -9.60 1.43 22.89
CA VAL A 147 -9.43 1.09 24.33
C VAL A 147 -8.40 -0.01 24.52
N HIS A 148 -8.18 -0.81 23.48
CA HIS A 148 -7.22 -1.91 23.53
C HIS A 148 -6.50 -2.04 22.18
N ARG A 149 -5.36 -1.38 22.02
CA ARG A 149 -4.48 -1.52 20.84
C ARG A 149 -3.94 -2.94 20.62
N ASP A 150 -4.24 -3.87 21.51
CA ASP A 150 -3.95 -5.29 21.41
C ASP A 150 -4.92 -6.05 20.49
N HIS A 151 -5.86 -5.35 19.87
CA HIS A 151 -6.77 -5.92 18.89
C HIS A 151 -6.23 -5.79 17.46
N LYS A 152 -6.10 -6.89 16.82
CA LYS A 152 -6.05 -7.20 15.40
C LYS A 152 -5.52 -6.08 14.49
N ILE A 153 -4.23 -5.95 14.42
CA ILE A 153 -3.64 -5.45 13.20
C ILE A 153 -3.69 -6.59 12.19
N LEU A 154 -4.43 -6.41 11.11
CA LEU A 154 -4.39 -7.30 9.96
C LEU A 154 -3.66 -6.57 8.85
N ARG A 155 -2.41 -6.95 8.65
CA ARG A 155 -1.58 -6.43 7.58
C ARG A 155 -1.51 -7.47 6.47
N GLU A 156 -2.24 -7.25 5.39
CA GLU A 156 -2.17 -8.10 4.22
C GLU A 156 -1.29 -7.46 3.15
N ARG A 157 -0.37 -8.24 2.64
CA ARG A 157 0.64 -7.80 1.68
C ARG A 157 0.43 -8.45 0.34
N PHE A 158 0.77 -7.71 -0.72
CA PHE A 158 0.61 -8.14 -2.09
C PHE A 158 1.76 -7.65 -2.97
N SER A 159 1.97 -8.33 -4.08
CA SER A 159 2.90 -7.91 -5.12
C SER A 159 2.47 -8.50 -6.46
N TRP A 160 2.90 -7.86 -7.55
CA TRP A 160 2.73 -8.36 -8.91
C TRP A 160 3.89 -7.92 -9.80
N GLY A 161 3.91 -8.43 -11.05
CA GLY A 161 4.91 -8.04 -12.04
C GLY A 161 6.35 -8.36 -11.65
N GLY A 162 6.56 -9.41 -10.84
CA GLY A 162 7.89 -9.82 -10.38
C GLY A 162 8.49 -8.93 -9.28
N ALA A 163 7.73 -7.99 -8.71
CA ALA A 163 8.20 -7.21 -7.57
C ALA A 163 8.41 -8.11 -6.35
N THR A 164 9.57 -7.95 -5.72
CA THR A 164 9.91 -8.66 -4.50
C THR A 164 9.37 -7.90 -3.31
N PHE A 165 8.66 -8.61 -2.47
CA PHE A 165 8.14 -8.10 -1.23
C PHE A 165 9.15 -8.37 -0.10
N VAL A 166 9.52 -7.31 0.62
CA VAL A 166 10.31 -7.44 1.85
C VAL A 166 9.34 -7.59 3.02
N PRO A 167 9.37 -8.71 3.76
CA PRO A 167 8.58 -8.83 4.97
C PRO A 167 8.87 -7.66 5.90
N ALA A 168 7.82 -7.03 6.43
CA ALA A 168 8.00 -6.05 7.48
C ALA A 168 8.28 -6.75 8.81
N GLY A 169 8.84 -5.99 9.72
CA GLY A 169 9.03 -6.42 11.07
C GLY A 169 10.45 -6.80 11.40
N PHE A 170 10.63 -7.06 12.69
CA PHE A 170 11.84 -7.62 13.21
C PHE A 170 11.92 -9.10 12.88
N THR A 171 13.12 -9.61 12.77
CA THR A 171 13.41 -11.05 12.63
C THR A 171 14.07 -11.52 13.90
N ILE A 172 13.60 -12.63 14.46
CA ILE A 172 14.26 -13.28 15.60
C ILE A 172 15.33 -14.19 15.05
N THR A 173 16.57 -14.02 15.53
CA THR A 173 17.74 -14.77 15.08
C THR A 173 17.90 -16.10 15.82
N ASP A 174 18.86 -16.92 15.35
CA ASP A 174 19.22 -18.19 16.01
C ASP A 174 19.86 -18.00 17.39
N GLU A 175 20.19 -16.77 17.80
CA GLU A 175 20.67 -16.45 19.15
C GLU A 175 19.54 -16.41 20.18
N CYS A 176 18.30 -16.66 19.78
CA CYS A 176 17.14 -16.72 20.64
C CYS A 176 17.28 -17.81 21.72
N ILE A 177 17.17 -17.40 22.97
CA ILE A 177 17.20 -18.31 24.13
C ILE A 177 15.82 -18.74 24.62
N GLU A 178 14.77 -18.45 23.85
CA GLU A 178 13.39 -18.88 24.12
C GLU A 178 12.81 -18.41 25.46
N CYS A 179 13.29 -17.27 25.98
CA CYS A 179 12.93 -16.78 27.31
C CYS A 179 11.52 -16.22 27.48
N GLY A 180 10.81 -15.95 26.36
CA GLY A 180 9.44 -15.44 26.37
C GLY A 180 9.29 -13.93 26.51
N ALA A 181 10.32 -13.18 26.89
CA ALA A 181 10.22 -11.74 27.15
C ALA A 181 9.63 -10.93 25.98
N CYS A 182 10.00 -11.27 24.75
CA CYS A 182 9.45 -10.63 23.55
C CYS A 182 7.95 -10.93 23.34
N MET A 183 7.48 -12.13 23.69
CA MET A 183 6.06 -12.48 23.63
C MET A 183 5.24 -11.68 24.64
N ASP A 184 5.74 -11.54 25.87
CA ASP A 184 5.06 -10.77 26.92
C ASP A 184 5.01 -9.28 26.58
N ALA A 185 6.06 -8.75 25.96
CA ALA A 185 6.14 -7.35 25.53
C ALA A 185 5.30 -7.02 24.27
N CYS A 186 4.85 -8.04 23.52
CA CYS A 186 4.13 -7.83 22.28
C CYS A 186 2.65 -7.55 22.54
N THR A 187 2.24 -6.29 22.42
CA THR A 187 0.84 -5.87 22.58
C THR A 187 -0.08 -6.45 21.50
N HIS A 188 0.46 -6.73 20.31
CA HIS A 188 -0.29 -7.27 19.17
C HIS A 188 -0.33 -8.79 19.10
N LYS A 189 0.31 -9.47 20.08
CA LYS A 189 0.36 -10.94 20.12
C LYS A 189 0.88 -11.55 18.80
N ALA A 190 1.83 -10.87 18.19
CA ALA A 190 2.41 -11.24 16.90
C ALA A 190 3.55 -12.27 17.02
N ILE A 191 3.95 -12.65 18.25
CA ILE A 191 5.07 -13.57 18.45
C ILE A 191 4.55 -14.93 18.89
N VAL A 192 5.03 -15.97 18.22
CA VAL A 192 4.71 -17.35 18.53
C VAL A 192 5.97 -18.11 18.96
N ALA A 193 5.78 -19.04 19.89
CA ALA A 193 6.85 -19.91 20.37
C ALA A 193 7.36 -20.81 19.23
N GLY A 194 8.64 -21.14 19.30
CA GLY A 194 9.37 -21.97 18.34
C GLY A 194 10.84 -22.01 18.72
N THR A 195 11.67 -22.61 17.89
CA THR A 195 13.13 -22.68 18.06
C THR A 195 13.79 -22.23 16.73
N PRO A 196 14.13 -20.93 16.57
CA PRO A 196 13.81 -19.78 17.44
C PRO A 196 12.33 -19.39 17.43
N TYR A 197 11.93 -18.47 18.32
CA TYR A 197 10.61 -17.86 18.26
C TYR A 197 10.41 -17.14 16.92
N ARG A 198 9.15 -16.94 16.51
CA ARG A 198 8.84 -16.36 15.20
C ARG A 198 7.84 -15.22 15.32
N ILE A 199 8.06 -14.17 14.51
CA ILE A 199 7.14 -13.04 14.38
C ILE A 199 6.18 -13.32 13.23
N LEU A 200 4.88 -13.18 13.49
CA LEU A 200 3.82 -13.21 12.48
C LEU A 200 3.70 -11.82 11.88
N GLY A 201 4.24 -11.63 10.67
CA GLY A 201 4.31 -10.33 10.01
C GLY A 201 2.95 -9.69 9.78
N GLU A 202 1.90 -10.50 9.58
CA GLU A 202 0.52 -10.04 9.41
C GLU A 202 -0.09 -9.41 10.67
N ARG A 203 0.53 -9.65 11.83
CA ARG A 203 0.11 -9.09 13.13
C ARG A 203 1.12 -8.10 13.70
N CYS A 204 2.27 -7.95 13.06
CA CYS A 204 3.35 -7.12 13.56
C CYS A 204 3.12 -5.65 13.20
N ASP A 205 3.10 -4.78 14.21
CA ASP A 205 3.03 -3.33 14.02
C ASP A 205 4.41 -2.65 13.86
N GLU A 206 5.49 -3.44 13.89
CA GLU A 206 6.86 -2.91 13.79
C GLU A 206 7.23 -1.91 14.90
N CYS A 207 6.57 -1.96 16.03
CA CYS A 207 6.77 -1.02 17.14
C CYS A 207 8.11 -1.16 17.87
N GLY A 208 8.83 -2.28 17.70
CA GLY A 208 10.13 -2.53 18.32
C GLY A 208 10.11 -3.01 19.79
N ASN A 209 8.96 -3.15 20.44
CA ASN A 209 8.88 -3.56 21.84
C ASN A 209 9.57 -4.91 22.11
N CYS A 210 9.46 -5.86 21.19
CA CYS A 210 10.09 -7.17 21.30
C CYS A 210 11.63 -7.07 21.27
N HIS A 211 12.17 -6.21 20.41
CA HIS A 211 13.61 -5.97 20.33
C HIS A 211 14.13 -5.35 21.63
N HIS A 212 13.42 -4.33 22.13
CA HIS A 212 13.80 -3.66 23.40
C HIS A 212 13.74 -4.60 24.61
N ALA A 213 12.79 -5.55 24.62
CA ALA A 213 12.62 -6.51 25.71
C ALA A 213 13.58 -7.71 25.63
N CYS A 214 14.27 -7.90 24.52
CA CYS A 214 15.13 -9.06 24.32
C CYS A 214 16.45 -8.94 25.13
N PRO A 215 16.73 -9.84 26.11
CA PRO A 215 17.92 -9.74 26.94
C PRO A 215 19.23 -10.08 26.22
N VAL A 216 19.13 -10.75 25.07
CA VAL A 216 20.30 -11.19 24.28
C VAL A 216 20.37 -10.49 22.90
N GLY A 217 19.39 -9.67 22.54
CA GLY A 217 19.38 -8.95 21.27
C GLY A 217 19.14 -9.83 20.03
N ALA A 218 18.52 -11.00 20.22
CA ALA A 218 18.25 -11.97 19.18
C ALA A 218 17.21 -11.49 18.12
#